data_c1b448d557241d438d5ac8f97102bdc6
#
_entry.id   c1b448d557241d438d5ac8f97102bdc6
#
_cell.length_a   1.000
_cell.length_b   1.000
_cell.length_c   1.000
_cell.angle_alpha   90.00
_cell.angle_beta   90.00
_cell.angle_gamma   90.00
#
_symmetry.space_group_name_H-M   'P 1'
#
loop_
_entity.id
_entity.type
_entity.pdbx_description
1 polymer ?
#
loop_
_entity_poly.entity_id
_entity_poly.type
_entity_poly.pdbx_seq_one_letter_code
_entity_poly.pdbx_strand_id
1 'polypeptide(L)'
;MTVRDLYDAALIEINKLEAPSMLLEDYNYFINKAIQQYINKAYNRYEINQQATDDLGALKMSTTLIVENDDVPSFPGEEVSYFAILPNNYWHMLSCIISFEKLAGSDKCGSKTDSTISTVARKMTSDIAPTIINNAYFKPSYKNPYYSVDYHTIENDILDEIIDPCDDNVETEKNVKLNLMVGKVKYEPTTVFVNYLKTPEKVHLEEEDLYGEDRTKEMEFSDYVCYEIINEFTKLLLENTADPRLSTNVPINQSIIGEISAE
;
A
#
# COMPACT_ATOMS: atom_id res chain seq x y z
N MET A 1 15.43 -2.83 16.74
CA MET A 1 14.62 -2.32 17.87
C MET A 1 13.44 -3.24 18.09
N THR A 2 13.22 -3.71 19.32
CA THR A 2 12.06 -4.55 19.64
C THR A 2 10.82 -3.69 19.92
N VAL A 3 9.64 -4.31 19.91
CA VAL A 3 8.38 -3.60 20.27
C VAL A 3 8.43 -3.08 21.70
N ARG A 4 9.11 -3.78 22.61
CA ARG A 4 9.32 -3.35 24.00
C ARG A 4 10.25 -2.13 24.08
N ASP A 5 11.39 -2.16 23.34
CA ASP A 5 12.29 -1.01 23.29
C ASP A 5 11.57 0.24 22.78
N LEU A 6 10.66 0.06 21.79
CA LEU A 6 9.83 1.11 21.24
C LEU A 6 8.89 1.70 22.31
N TYR A 7 8.29 0.85 23.13
CA TYR A 7 7.43 1.27 24.25
C TYR A 7 8.23 2.05 25.29
N ASP A 8 9.38 1.52 25.71
CA ASP A 8 10.24 2.16 26.70
C ASP A 8 10.75 3.52 26.20
N ALA A 9 11.16 3.60 24.93
CA ALA A 9 11.56 4.85 24.31
C ALA A 9 10.40 5.86 24.22
N ALA A 10 9.19 5.39 23.87
CA ALA A 10 8.01 6.24 23.87
C ALA A 10 7.69 6.79 25.26
N LEU A 11 7.81 5.99 26.31
CA LEU A 11 7.63 6.46 27.69
C LEU A 11 8.66 7.51 28.09
N ILE A 12 9.92 7.38 27.65
CA ILE A 12 10.98 8.36 27.89
C ILE A 12 10.64 9.70 27.21
N GLU A 13 10.22 9.67 25.94
CA GLU A 13 9.86 10.86 25.17
C GLU A 13 8.63 11.59 25.73
N ILE A 14 7.63 10.84 26.14
CA ILE A 14 6.49 11.41 26.83
C ILE A 14 6.92 12.03 28.16
N ASN A 15 8.04 11.78 28.67
CA ASN A 15 8.69 12.09 29.91
C ASN A 15 7.93 12.01 31.12
N LYS A 16 7.96 10.94 31.38
CA LYS A 16 6.95 11.24 32.01
C LYS A 16 6.85 10.11 32.95
N LEU A 17 7.92 9.91 33.49
CA LEU A 17 8.13 9.43 34.85
C LEU A 17 7.08 9.94 35.86
N GLU A 18 6.48 11.08 35.57
CA GLU A 18 5.42 11.72 36.38
C GLU A 18 4.04 11.75 35.70
N ALA A 19 3.94 11.28 34.46
CA ALA A 19 2.63 11.22 33.77
C ALA A 19 1.79 10.04 34.28
N PRO A 20 0.45 10.13 34.24
CA PRO A 20 -0.40 9.01 34.53
C PRO A 20 0.00 7.84 33.63
N SER A 21 0.03 6.64 34.19
CA SER A 21 0.36 5.42 33.46
C SER A 21 -0.50 5.32 32.20
N MET A 22 0.13 5.33 31.03
CA MET A 22 -0.55 5.09 29.76
C MET A 22 -1.03 3.64 29.75
N LEU A 23 -2.29 3.44 29.42
CA LEU A 23 -2.84 2.11 29.28
C LEU A 23 -2.19 1.43 28.06
N LEU A 24 -1.95 0.14 28.15
CA LEU A 24 -1.33 -0.63 27.07
C LEU A 24 -2.20 -0.65 25.80
N GLU A 25 -3.52 -0.64 25.98
CA GLU A 25 -4.49 -0.53 24.88
C GLU A 25 -4.35 0.81 24.13
N ASP A 26 -4.19 1.91 24.87
CA ASP A 26 -3.97 3.23 24.28
C ASP A 26 -2.63 3.26 23.51
N TYR A 27 -1.57 2.68 24.08
CA TYR A 27 -0.30 2.54 23.39
C TYR A 27 -0.46 1.79 22.08
N ASN A 28 -1.04 0.59 22.12
CA ASN A 28 -1.25 -0.25 20.94
C ASN A 28 -2.06 0.47 19.87
N TYR A 29 -3.07 1.25 20.25
CA TYR A 29 -3.86 2.03 19.32
C TYR A 29 -3.06 3.17 18.68
N PHE A 30 -2.44 4.01 19.50
CA PHE A 30 -1.75 5.21 19.01
C PHE A 30 -0.47 4.89 18.26
N ILE A 31 0.28 3.85 18.63
CA ILE A 31 1.50 3.46 17.91
C ILE A 31 1.18 2.97 16.49
N ASN A 32 0.15 2.16 16.32
CA ASN A 32 -0.27 1.72 15.00
C ASN A 32 -0.78 2.88 14.14
N LYS A 33 -1.46 3.86 14.75
CA LYS A 33 -1.87 5.09 14.07
C LYS A 33 -0.68 5.96 13.67
N ALA A 34 0.34 6.06 14.54
CA ALA A 34 1.58 6.78 14.25
C ALA A 34 2.35 6.15 13.06
N ILE A 35 2.46 4.82 13.04
CA ILE A 35 3.05 4.08 11.93
C ILE A 35 2.33 4.40 10.61
N GLN A 36 1.01 4.36 10.60
CA GLN A 36 0.22 4.69 9.40
C GLN A 36 0.43 6.14 8.94
N GLN A 37 0.47 7.09 9.87
CA GLN A 37 0.72 8.50 9.54
C GLN A 37 2.13 8.71 9.00
N TYR A 38 3.14 8.09 9.61
CA TYR A 38 4.51 8.14 9.13
C TYR A 38 4.64 7.64 7.70
N ILE A 39 4.10 6.45 7.42
CA ILE A 39 4.15 5.85 6.08
C ILE A 39 3.44 6.73 5.05
N ASN A 40 2.27 7.27 5.36
CA ASN A 40 1.53 8.15 4.45
C ASN A 40 2.31 9.44 4.13
N LYS A 41 3.01 10.01 5.13
CA LYS A 41 3.89 11.17 4.91
C LYS A 41 5.11 10.82 4.06
N ALA A 42 5.77 9.70 4.38
CA ALA A 42 6.94 9.24 3.64
C ALA A 42 6.59 8.85 2.19
N TYR A 43 5.43 8.22 1.97
CA TYR A 43 4.96 7.86 0.63
C TYR A 43 4.77 9.07 -0.29
N ASN A 44 4.26 10.18 0.21
CA ASN A 44 4.11 11.40 -0.58
C ASN A 44 5.47 11.97 -1.08
N ARG A 45 6.57 11.60 -0.41
CA ARG A 45 7.94 11.99 -0.77
C ARG A 45 8.73 10.87 -1.44
N TYR A 46 8.10 9.70 -1.65
CA TYR A 46 8.74 8.53 -2.25
C TYR A 46 9.25 8.88 -3.66
N GLU A 47 10.44 8.43 -4.00
CA GLU A 47 11.17 8.75 -5.25
C GLU A 47 11.62 10.21 -5.41
N ILE A 48 11.08 11.15 -4.65
CA ILE A 48 11.51 12.55 -4.65
C ILE A 48 12.68 12.72 -3.67
N ASN A 49 12.58 12.06 -2.51
CA ASN A 49 13.58 12.09 -1.46
C ASN A 49 14.16 10.68 -1.26
N GLN A 50 15.48 10.53 -1.44
CA GLN A 50 16.18 9.26 -1.30
C GLN A 50 15.99 8.66 0.11
N GLN A 51 16.02 9.48 1.14
CA GLN A 51 15.83 9.01 2.51
C GLN A 51 14.45 8.37 2.70
N ALA A 52 13.36 9.04 2.26
CA ALA A 52 12.01 8.49 2.35
C ALA A 52 11.86 7.17 1.55
N THR A 53 12.60 7.04 0.45
CA THR A 53 12.63 5.81 -0.36
C THR A 53 13.33 4.68 0.39
N ASP A 54 14.45 4.98 1.05
CA ASP A 54 15.23 4.00 1.83
C ASP A 54 14.48 3.58 3.10
N ASP A 55 13.83 4.52 3.78
CA ASP A 55 13.05 4.28 5.00
C ASP A 55 11.85 3.34 4.76
N LEU A 56 11.18 3.48 3.61
CA LEU A 56 10.10 2.60 3.20
C LEU A 56 10.58 1.29 2.55
N GLY A 57 11.89 1.12 2.38
CA GLY A 57 12.49 -0.06 1.75
C GLY A 57 12.10 -1.37 2.43
N ALA A 58 11.92 -1.37 3.75
CA ALA A 58 11.48 -2.53 4.53
C ALA A 58 10.07 -3.03 4.15
N LEU A 59 9.20 -2.12 3.68
CA LEU A 59 7.83 -2.44 3.28
C LEU A 59 7.69 -2.76 1.78
N LYS A 60 8.75 -2.58 1.01
CA LYS A 60 8.73 -2.80 -0.44
C LYS A 60 8.65 -4.28 -0.77
N MET A 61 7.63 -4.64 -1.54
CA MET A 61 7.41 -5.99 -2.05
C MET A 61 7.25 -5.97 -3.56
N SER A 62 7.64 -7.09 -4.17
CA SER A 62 7.52 -7.30 -5.62
C SER A 62 6.84 -8.63 -5.88
N THR A 63 5.87 -8.66 -6.76
CA THR A 63 5.19 -9.90 -7.13
C THR A 63 4.77 -9.89 -8.59
N THR A 64 4.61 -11.08 -9.17
CA THR A 64 4.08 -11.27 -10.51
C THR A 64 2.69 -11.86 -10.39
N LEU A 65 1.72 -11.21 -11.01
CA LEU A 65 0.32 -11.61 -11.02
C LEU A 65 -0.08 -12.11 -12.39
N ILE A 66 -0.98 -13.07 -12.43
CA ILE A 66 -1.59 -13.55 -13.67
C ILE A 66 -2.73 -12.59 -14.02
N VAL A 67 -2.84 -12.26 -15.31
CA VAL A 67 -3.92 -11.43 -15.81
C VAL A 67 -5.10 -12.33 -16.16
N GLU A 68 -6.26 -11.95 -15.68
CA GLU A 68 -7.54 -12.55 -16.01
C GLU A 68 -8.36 -11.59 -16.87
N ASN A 69 -9.31 -12.11 -17.63
CA ASN A 69 -10.23 -11.33 -18.43
C ASN A 69 -11.65 -11.46 -17.88
N ASP A 70 -12.39 -10.36 -18.00
CA ASP A 70 -13.80 -10.28 -17.63
C ASP A 70 -14.59 -9.83 -18.86
N ASP A 71 -15.73 -10.46 -19.09
CA ASP A 71 -16.64 -10.09 -20.18
C ASP A 71 -17.35 -8.74 -19.91
N VAL A 72 -17.31 -8.28 -18.66
CA VAL A 72 -17.87 -6.97 -18.27
C VAL A 72 -16.81 -5.89 -18.44
N PRO A 73 -16.97 -4.94 -19.37
CA PRO A 73 -15.98 -3.88 -19.55
C PRO A 73 -15.90 -2.97 -18.32
N SER A 74 -14.69 -2.80 -17.78
CA SER A 74 -14.43 -1.89 -16.66
C SER A 74 -14.51 -0.42 -17.08
N PHE A 75 -14.38 -0.13 -18.39
CA PHE A 75 -14.39 1.25 -18.93
C PHE A 75 -15.19 1.35 -20.22
N PRO A 76 -15.84 2.49 -20.46
CA PRO A 76 -16.58 2.72 -21.69
C PRO A 76 -15.69 2.60 -22.94
N GLY A 77 -16.07 1.73 -23.87
CA GLY A 77 -15.36 1.55 -25.15
C GLY A 77 -14.36 0.39 -25.19
N GLU A 78 -14.21 -0.36 -24.11
CA GLU A 78 -13.55 -1.67 -24.09
C GLU A 78 -14.56 -2.78 -24.41
N GLU A 79 -14.12 -3.82 -25.07
CA GLU A 79 -14.93 -5.02 -25.33
C GLU A 79 -14.64 -6.12 -24.29
N VAL A 80 -13.42 -6.14 -23.77
CA VAL A 80 -12.94 -7.10 -22.78
C VAL A 80 -12.13 -6.30 -21.77
N SER A 81 -12.37 -6.50 -20.50
CA SER A 81 -11.60 -5.93 -19.44
C SER A 81 -10.58 -6.94 -18.93
N TYR A 82 -9.39 -6.48 -18.69
CA TYR A 82 -8.30 -7.26 -18.10
C TYR A 82 -8.07 -6.82 -16.68
N PHE A 83 -7.87 -7.78 -15.78
CA PHE A 83 -7.58 -7.46 -14.39
C PHE A 83 -6.61 -8.47 -13.76
N ALA A 84 -6.06 -8.09 -12.63
CA ALA A 84 -5.30 -8.97 -11.76
C ALA A 84 -5.70 -8.72 -10.30
N ILE A 85 -5.63 -9.75 -9.46
CA ILE A 85 -5.94 -9.63 -8.04
C ILE A 85 -4.65 -9.29 -7.29
N LEU A 86 -4.65 -8.17 -6.57
CA LEU A 86 -3.53 -7.75 -5.74
C LEU A 86 -3.49 -8.56 -4.43
N PRO A 87 -2.30 -8.75 -3.83
CA PRO A 87 -2.18 -9.43 -2.54
C PRO A 87 -2.95 -8.73 -1.42
N ASN A 88 -3.43 -9.48 -0.43
CA ASN A 88 -4.19 -8.94 0.71
C ASN A 88 -3.41 -7.92 1.55
N ASN A 89 -2.07 -8.01 1.52
CA ASN A 89 -1.19 -7.06 2.20
C ASN A 89 -0.84 -5.82 1.36
N TYR A 90 -1.46 -5.63 0.20
CA TYR A 90 -1.26 -4.45 -0.65
C TYR A 90 -1.72 -3.18 0.05
N TRP A 91 -0.91 -2.13 -0.04
CA TRP A 91 -1.26 -0.79 0.44
C TRP A 91 -1.09 0.28 -0.62
N HIS A 92 0.13 0.49 -1.13
CA HIS A 92 0.40 1.51 -2.14
C HIS A 92 1.17 0.95 -3.33
N MET A 93 0.72 1.27 -4.55
CA MET A 93 1.41 0.90 -5.78
C MET A 93 2.61 1.81 -6.03
N LEU A 94 3.78 1.22 -6.27
CA LEU A 94 4.98 1.92 -6.68
C LEU A 94 5.17 1.87 -8.19
N SER A 95 5.10 0.69 -8.78
CA SER A 95 5.20 0.52 -10.24
C SER A 95 4.42 -0.69 -10.71
N CYS A 96 3.97 -0.62 -11.96
CA CYS A 96 3.22 -1.68 -12.62
C CYS A 96 3.80 -1.89 -14.02
N ILE A 97 4.26 -3.10 -14.32
CA ILE A 97 4.80 -3.49 -15.62
C ILE A 97 3.96 -4.63 -16.17
N ILE A 98 3.39 -4.43 -17.36
CA ILE A 98 2.54 -5.42 -18.00
C ILE A 98 3.36 -6.14 -19.08
N SER A 99 3.33 -7.45 -19.07
CA SER A 99 3.91 -8.30 -20.10
C SER A 99 2.81 -8.75 -21.06
N PHE A 100 3.09 -8.57 -22.35
CA PHE A 100 2.17 -8.89 -23.43
C PHE A 100 2.73 -10.00 -24.28
N GLU A 101 1.88 -10.92 -24.70
CA GLU A 101 2.19 -11.92 -25.71
C GLU A 101 1.49 -11.59 -27.03
N LYS A 102 2.14 -11.95 -28.12
CA LYS A 102 1.59 -11.73 -29.44
C LYS A 102 0.54 -12.78 -29.76
N LEU A 103 -0.66 -12.36 -30.13
CA LEU A 103 -1.71 -13.27 -30.56
C LEU A 103 -1.30 -14.05 -31.81
N ALA A 104 -1.41 -15.37 -31.75
CA ALA A 104 -1.12 -16.27 -32.85
C ALA A 104 -2.05 -15.96 -34.04
N GLY A 105 -1.47 -15.64 -35.20
CA GLY A 105 -2.23 -15.35 -36.43
C GLY A 105 -2.08 -13.92 -36.97
N SER A 106 -1.39 -13.03 -36.28
CA SER A 106 -1.18 -11.67 -36.75
C SER A 106 -0.04 -11.50 -37.78
N ASP A 107 0.74 -12.54 -38.03
CA ASP A 107 1.84 -12.50 -39.01
C ASP A 107 1.52 -13.33 -40.24
N LYS A 108 1.49 -12.64 -41.38
CA LYS A 108 1.42 -13.26 -42.71
C LYS A 108 2.73 -13.89 -43.19
N CYS A 109 3.78 -13.79 -42.38
CA CYS A 109 5.11 -14.31 -42.73
C CYS A 109 5.72 -15.03 -41.53
N GLY A 110 5.95 -16.31 -41.65
CA GLY A 110 6.33 -17.34 -40.67
C GLY A 110 7.54 -17.10 -39.75
N SER A 111 7.67 -15.95 -39.16
CA SER A 111 8.65 -15.68 -38.13
C SER A 111 8.07 -16.06 -36.77
N LYS A 112 8.45 -17.23 -36.28
CA LYS A 112 8.25 -17.63 -34.87
C LYS A 112 9.22 -16.84 -33.98
N THR A 113 8.97 -15.58 -33.77
CA THR A 113 9.57 -14.85 -32.67
C THR A 113 8.50 -14.74 -31.60
N ASP A 114 8.63 -15.55 -30.55
CA ASP A 114 7.93 -15.37 -29.29
C ASP A 114 8.39 -14.04 -28.70
N SER A 115 7.81 -12.95 -29.14
CA SER A 115 8.17 -11.62 -28.65
C SER A 115 7.19 -11.24 -27.55
N THR A 116 7.54 -11.60 -26.33
CA THR A 116 7.01 -10.95 -25.15
C THR A 116 7.49 -9.50 -25.10
N ILE A 117 6.57 -8.58 -24.94
CA ILE A 117 6.86 -7.16 -24.80
C ILE A 117 6.42 -6.75 -23.41
N SER A 118 7.33 -6.15 -22.64
CA SER A 118 6.99 -5.60 -21.31
C SER A 118 6.93 -4.08 -21.38
N THR A 119 5.87 -3.50 -20.86
CA THR A 119 5.65 -2.05 -20.88
C THR A 119 5.20 -1.56 -19.51
N VAL A 120 5.73 -0.41 -19.07
CA VAL A 120 5.33 0.24 -17.82
C VAL A 120 3.94 0.83 -17.99
N ALA A 121 3.02 0.45 -17.10
CA ALA A 121 1.69 1.01 -17.05
C ALA A 121 1.64 2.29 -16.22
N ARG A 122 0.78 3.21 -16.61
CA ARG A 122 0.56 4.48 -15.91
C ARG A 122 -0.74 4.44 -15.11
N LYS A 123 -0.71 5.01 -13.93
CA LYS A 123 -1.92 5.14 -13.12
C LYS A 123 -2.93 6.06 -13.82
N MET A 124 -4.17 5.62 -13.90
CA MET A 124 -5.28 6.41 -14.39
C MET A 124 -6.27 6.66 -13.27
N THR A 125 -6.71 7.91 -13.14
CA THR A 125 -7.75 8.31 -12.21
C THR A 125 -9.07 8.46 -12.94
N SER A 126 -10.19 8.26 -12.26
CA SER A 126 -11.52 8.23 -12.87
C SER A 126 -11.92 9.54 -13.55
N ASP A 127 -11.39 10.68 -13.08
CA ASP A 127 -11.62 12.00 -13.65
C ASP A 127 -10.89 12.22 -14.98
N ILE A 128 -9.70 11.62 -15.14
CA ILE A 128 -8.87 11.75 -16.35
C ILE A 128 -9.23 10.69 -17.41
N ALA A 129 -9.84 9.57 -17.00
CA ALA A 129 -10.16 8.46 -17.87
C ALA A 129 -10.94 8.84 -19.14
N PRO A 130 -12.03 9.64 -19.09
CA PRO A 130 -12.78 10.03 -20.29
C PRO A 130 -11.93 10.83 -21.29
N THR A 131 -10.99 11.65 -20.78
CA THR A 131 -10.11 12.47 -21.62
C THR A 131 -9.08 11.61 -22.34
N ILE A 132 -8.52 10.62 -21.65
CA ILE A 132 -7.50 9.72 -22.21
C ILE A 132 -8.11 8.79 -23.25
N ILE A 133 -9.26 8.18 -22.95
CA ILE A 133 -9.95 7.21 -23.85
C ILE A 133 -10.32 7.86 -25.18
N ASN A 134 -10.76 9.13 -25.16
CA ASN A 134 -11.16 9.87 -26.35
C ASN A 134 -9.99 10.53 -27.11
N ASN A 135 -8.78 10.51 -26.55
CA ASN A 135 -7.63 11.16 -27.17
C ASN A 135 -6.90 10.19 -28.10
N ALA A 136 -6.78 10.54 -29.38
CA ALA A 136 -6.12 9.69 -30.38
C ALA A 136 -4.63 9.38 -30.07
N TYR A 137 -3.94 10.25 -29.36
CA TYR A 137 -2.51 10.10 -29.04
C TYR A 137 -2.24 9.37 -27.73
N PHE A 138 -3.12 9.51 -26.73
CA PHE A 138 -2.97 8.92 -25.41
C PHE A 138 -3.89 7.72 -25.19
N LYS A 139 -4.62 7.31 -26.19
CA LYS A 139 -5.50 6.15 -26.11
C LYS A 139 -4.76 4.92 -25.57
N PRO A 140 -5.39 4.17 -24.64
CA PRO A 140 -4.82 2.94 -24.12
C PRO A 140 -4.38 1.98 -25.23
N SER A 141 -3.18 1.45 -25.12
CA SER A 141 -2.60 0.50 -26.07
C SER A 141 -1.46 -0.29 -25.38
N TYR A 142 -1.00 -1.36 -26.01
CA TYR A 142 0.16 -2.11 -25.50
C TYR A 142 1.43 -1.26 -25.31
N LYS A 143 1.56 -0.13 -26.02
CA LYS A 143 2.69 0.83 -25.87
C LYS A 143 2.46 1.84 -24.73
N ASN A 144 1.21 2.15 -24.45
CA ASN A 144 0.78 3.09 -23.41
C ASN A 144 -0.34 2.44 -22.58
N PRO A 145 -0.03 1.39 -21.81
CA PRO A 145 -1.01 0.78 -20.95
C PRO A 145 -1.27 1.67 -19.73
N TYR A 146 -2.52 1.61 -19.23
CA TYR A 146 -2.93 2.25 -18.01
C TYR A 146 -3.48 1.24 -17.02
N TYR A 147 -3.47 1.60 -15.74
CA TYR A 147 -4.09 0.80 -14.69
C TYR A 147 -4.90 1.68 -13.73
N SER A 148 -5.94 1.10 -13.16
CA SER A 148 -6.64 1.63 -11.99
C SER A 148 -6.70 0.57 -10.89
N VAL A 149 -6.84 1.01 -9.66
CA VAL A 149 -6.97 0.12 -8.50
C VAL A 149 -8.35 0.35 -7.90
N ASP A 150 -9.16 -0.70 -7.89
CA ASP A 150 -10.50 -0.68 -7.35
C ASP A 150 -10.61 -1.65 -6.17
N TYR A 151 -11.23 -1.18 -5.10
CA TYR A 151 -11.53 -2.01 -3.95
C TYR A 151 -12.91 -2.64 -4.15
N HIS A 152 -12.93 -3.90 -4.57
CA HIS A 152 -14.15 -4.68 -4.65
C HIS A 152 -14.27 -5.60 -3.45
N THR A 153 -15.40 -5.56 -2.78
CA THR A 153 -15.82 -6.67 -1.96
C THR A 153 -16.34 -7.71 -2.95
N ILE A 154 -15.60 -8.79 -3.16
CA ILE A 154 -16.16 -9.93 -3.90
C ILE A 154 -17.18 -10.54 -2.94
N GLU A 155 -18.43 -10.21 -3.13
CA GLU A 155 -19.50 -11.06 -2.65
C GLU A 155 -19.31 -12.37 -3.39
N ASN A 156 -18.97 -13.42 -2.67
CA ASN A 156 -18.82 -14.75 -3.24
C ASN A 156 -20.20 -15.20 -3.72
N ASP A 157 -20.60 -14.84 -4.94
CA ASP A 157 -21.80 -15.33 -5.62
C ASP A 157 -21.82 -16.87 -5.80
N ILE A 158 -20.76 -17.56 -5.37
CA ILE A 158 -20.62 -19.01 -5.44
C ILE A 158 -21.10 -19.72 -4.17
N LEU A 159 -21.41 -18.99 -3.09
CA LEU A 159 -21.75 -19.58 -1.80
C LEU A 159 -23.25 -19.66 -1.48
N ASP A 160 -24.12 -19.35 -2.43
CA ASP A 160 -25.59 -19.47 -2.23
C ASP A 160 -26.09 -20.91 -2.09
N GLU A 161 -25.24 -21.92 -2.27
CA GLU A 161 -25.73 -23.32 -2.17
C GLU A 161 -25.38 -24.06 -0.87
N ILE A 162 -24.43 -23.59 -0.03
CA ILE A 162 -24.07 -24.30 1.22
C ILE A 162 -23.58 -23.32 2.31
N ILE A 163 -24.39 -22.43 2.78
CA ILE A 163 -24.09 -21.73 4.03
C ILE A 163 -25.06 -22.19 5.11
N ASP A 164 -24.51 -22.93 6.07
CA ASP A 164 -25.17 -23.16 7.35
C ASP A 164 -25.31 -21.79 8.06
N PRO A 165 -26.54 -21.32 8.39
CA PRO A 165 -26.75 -19.97 8.91
C PRO A 165 -26.18 -19.71 10.33
N CYS A 166 -25.34 -20.60 10.83
CA CYS A 166 -24.72 -20.55 12.14
C CYS A 166 -23.19 -20.36 12.12
N ASP A 167 -22.56 -20.16 10.95
CA ASP A 167 -21.11 -19.96 10.89
C ASP A 167 -20.80 -18.44 10.80
N ASP A 168 -20.56 -17.82 11.97
CA ASP A 168 -20.21 -16.39 12.12
C ASP A 168 -18.79 -16.04 11.62
N ASN A 169 -18.09 -16.97 10.95
CA ASN A 169 -16.70 -16.80 10.51
C ASN A 169 -16.54 -16.65 8.98
N VAL A 170 -17.50 -16.05 8.30
CA VAL A 170 -17.26 -15.66 6.90
C VAL A 170 -16.36 -14.43 6.90
N GLU A 171 -15.05 -14.64 6.91
CA GLU A 171 -14.09 -13.59 6.58
C GLU A 171 -14.34 -13.14 5.14
N THR A 172 -15.00 -12.01 4.97
CA THR A 172 -15.11 -11.35 3.67
C THR A 172 -13.72 -10.88 3.27
N GLU A 173 -13.03 -11.70 2.47
CA GLU A 173 -11.74 -11.32 1.91
C GLU A 173 -11.93 -10.08 1.03
N LYS A 174 -11.36 -8.97 1.46
CA LYS A 174 -11.32 -7.74 0.67
C LYS A 174 -10.27 -7.91 -0.43
N ASN A 175 -10.70 -8.34 -1.59
CA ASN A 175 -9.81 -8.43 -2.73
C ASN A 175 -9.68 -7.06 -3.41
N VAL A 176 -8.46 -6.61 -3.63
CA VAL A 176 -8.15 -5.39 -4.37
C VAL A 176 -7.93 -5.76 -5.82
N LYS A 177 -8.78 -5.24 -6.71
CA LYS A 177 -8.72 -5.50 -8.16
C LYS A 177 -7.88 -4.44 -8.85
N LEU A 178 -6.87 -4.89 -9.58
CA LEU A 178 -6.06 -4.06 -10.46
C LEU A 178 -6.63 -4.16 -11.87
N ASN A 179 -7.35 -3.17 -12.33
CA ASN A 179 -7.89 -3.12 -13.69
C ASN A 179 -6.85 -2.58 -14.67
N LEU A 180 -6.72 -3.24 -15.82
CA LEU A 180 -5.74 -2.94 -16.85
C LEU A 180 -6.42 -2.45 -18.12
N MET A 181 -6.04 -1.28 -18.58
CA MET A 181 -6.51 -0.72 -19.84
C MET A 181 -5.41 -0.82 -20.89
N VAL A 182 -5.58 -1.71 -21.83
CA VAL A 182 -4.56 -2.04 -22.84
C VAL A 182 -5.03 -1.80 -24.29
N GLY A 183 -6.31 -1.53 -24.48
CA GLY A 183 -6.92 -1.33 -25.81
C GLY A 183 -6.96 -2.60 -26.65
N LYS A 184 -7.72 -2.54 -27.76
CA LYS A 184 -7.82 -3.66 -28.71
C LYS A 184 -6.56 -3.77 -29.52
N VAL A 185 -5.81 -4.90 -29.43
CA VAL A 185 -4.67 -5.09 -30.33
C VAL A 185 -4.11 -6.51 -30.38
N LYS A 186 -3.21 -6.69 -31.30
CA LYS A 186 -2.34 -7.82 -31.65
C LYS A 186 -1.60 -8.49 -30.46
N TYR A 187 -1.66 -7.91 -29.28
CA TYR A 187 -0.95 -8.35 -28.08
C TYR A 187 -1.92 -8.45 -26.92
N GLU A 188 -1.90 -9.57 -26.24
CA GLU A 188 -2.74 -9.87 -25.07
C GLU A 188 -1.88 -9.77 -23.79
N PRO A 189 -2.35 -9.11 -22.74
CA PRO A 189 -1.64 -9.07 -21.47
C PRO A 189 -1.72 -10.44 -20.79
N THR A 190 -0.58 -10.99 -20.40
CA THR A 190 -0.50 -12.31 -19.75
C THR A 190 -0.13 -12.22 -18.29
N THR A 191 0.84 -11.38 -17.96
CA THR A 191 1.30 -11.21 -16.58
C THR A 191 1.57 -9.75 -16.27
N VAL A 192 1.41 -9.42 -14.99
CA VAL A 192 1.71 -8.10 -14.44
C VAL A 192 2.73 -8.23 -13.33
N PHE A 193 3.85 -7.55 -13.47
CA PHE A 193 4.82 -7.39 -12.41
C PHE A 193 4.53 -6.10 -11.66
N VAL A 194 4.24 -6.21 -10.35
CA VAL A 194 3.91 -5.08 -9.48
C VAL A 194 4.94 -4.93 -8.39
N ASN A 195 5.39 -3.69 -8.18
CA ASN A 195 6.09 -3.27 -6.98
C ASN A 195 5.14 -2.44 -6.15
N TYR A 196 5.03 -2.77 -4.88
CA TYR A 196 4.10 -2.12 -3.96
C TYR A 196 4.67 -2.03 -2.55
N LEU A 197 4.08 -1.17 -1.75
CA LEU A 197 4.30 -1.16 -0.30
C LEU A 197 3.25 -2.04 0.35
N LYS A 198 3.72 -2.98 1.17
CA LYS A 198 2.83 -3.82 1.97
C LYS A 198 2.29 -3.06 3.18
N THR A 199 1.13 -3.47 3.65
CA THR A 199 0.63 -3.03 4.96
C THR A 199 1.59 -3.50 6.04
N PRO A 200 2.07 -2.61 6.94
CA PRO A 200 2.95 -3.00 8.03
C PRO A 200 2.24 -3.95 8.99
N GLU A 201 3.00 -4.81 9.62
CA GLU A 201 2.46 -5.63 10.68
C GLU A 201 2.02 -4.77 11.87
N LYS A 202 0.86 -5.11 12.43
CA LYS A 202 0.36 -4.40 13.60
C LYS A 202 1.25 -4.67 14.80
N VAL A 203 1.63 -3.60 15.48
CA VAL A 203 2.29 -3.65 16.78
C VAL A 203 1.25 -3.99 17.83
N HIS A 204 1.51 -5.02 18.59
CA HIS A 204 0.71 -5.43 19.73
C HIS A 204 1.64 -5.82 20.87
N LEU A 205 1.46 -5.20 22.01
CA LEU A 205 2.21 -5.44 23.23
C LEU A 205 1.21 -5.89 24.31
N GLU A 206 1.49 -6.99 24.96
CA GLU A 206 0.68 -7.54 26.06
C GLU A 206 1.39 -7.31 27.41
N GLU A 207 0.66 -7.39 28.50
CA GLU A 207 1.25 -7.23 29.85
C GLU A 207 2.33 -8.27 30.13
N GLU A 208 2.17 -9.47 29.59
CA GLU A 208 3.14 -10.56 29.74
C GLU A 208 4.49 -10.23 29.08
N ASP A 209 4.47 -9.46 27.98
CA ASP A 209 5.68 -9.05 27.28
C ASP A 209 6.50 -8.01 28.05
N LEU A 210 5.86 -7.26 28.96
CA LEU A 210 6.55 -6.27 29.81
C LEU A 210 7.39 -6.93 30.89
N TYR A 211 7.00 -8.12 31.35
CA TYR A 211 7.63 -8.82 32.48
C TYR A 211 8.39 -10.09 32.05
N GLY A 212 8.28 -10.50 30.79
CA GLY A 212 8.94 -11.67 30.23
C GLY A 212 10.34 -11.39 29.70
N GLU A 213 11.21 -12.40 29.73
CA GLU A 213 12.51 -12.33 29.07
C GLU A 213 12.33 -12.49 27.55
N ASP A 214 12.78 -11.48 26.77
CA ASP A 214 13.08 -11.49 25.32
C ASP A 214 12.05 -12.15 24.37
N ARG A 215 10.76 -11.95 24.56
CA ARG A 215 9.73 -12.50 23.67
C ARG A 215 9.12 -11.47 22.72
N THR A 216 9.50 -10.20 22.81
CA THR A 216 8.92 -9.17 21.97
C THR A 216 9.46 -9.24 20.55
N LYS A 217 8.53 -9.13 19.60
CA LYS A 217 8.83 -9.14 18.18
C LYS A 217 9.72 -7.94 17.79
N GLU A 218 10.65 -8.17 16.87
CA GLU A 218 11.41 -7.08 16.28
C GLU A 218 10.52 -6.25 15.34
N MET A 219 10.76 -4.93 15.32
CA MET A 219 10.11 -4.02 14.40
C MET A 219 10.60 -4.25 12.97
N GLU A 220 9.70 -4.14 11.99
CA GLU A 220 10.05 -4.24 10.57
C GLU A 220 10.91 -3.08 10.08
N PHE A 221 10.89 -1.96 10.80
CA PHE A 221 11.60 -0.73 10.43
C PHE A 221 12.99 -0.67 11.06
N SER A 222 13.89 0.08 10.41
CA SER A 222 15.17 0.41 10.99
C SER A 222 15.02 1.23 12.29
N ASP A 223 16.00 1.16 13.16
CA ASP A 223 15.95 1.88 14.46
C ASP A 223 15.75 3.38 14.26
N TYR A 224 16.34 3.97 13.24
CA TYR A 224 16.16 5.39 12.91
C TYR A 224 14.69 5.72 12.62
N VAL A 225 14.03 4.91 11.79
CA VAL A 225 12.60 5.07 11.46
C VAL A 225 11.73 4.89 12.69
N CYS A 226 12.09 3.96 13.58
CA CYS A 226 11.39 3.76 14.84
C CYS A 226 11.38 5.03 15.71
N TYR A 227 12.48 5.78 15.76
CA TYR A 227 12.51 7.07 16.48
C TYR A 227 11.60 8.13 15.84
N GLU A 228 11.49 8.15 14.50
CA GLU A 228 10.55 9.08 13.85
C GLU A 228 9.08 8.67 14.12
N ILE A 229 8.79 7.38 14.17
CA ILE A 229 7.47 6.86 14.56
C ILE A 229 7.14 7.27 16.01
N ILE A 230 8.13 7.21 16.94
CA ILE A 230 7.94 7.66 18.32
C ILE A 230 7.60 9.17 18.37
N ASN A 231 8.23 9.98 17.53
CA ASN A 231 7.92 11.41 17.47
C ASN A 231 6.47 11.65 16.99
N GLU A 232 5.99 10.92 15.98
CA GLU A 232 4.59 11.00 15.55
C GLU A 232 3.63 10.48 16.63
N PHE A 233 3.99 9.41 17.32
CA PHE A 233 3.24 8.87 18.44
C PHE A 233 3.08 9.87 19.57
N THR A 234 4.21 10.50 19.99
CA THR A 234 4.21 11.52 21.04
C THR A 234 3.33 12.70 20.68
N LYS A 235 3.38 13.14 19.42
CA LYS A 235 2.51 14.20 18.90
C LYS A 235 1.03 13.83 19.00
N LEU A 236 0.64 12.63 18.56
CA LEU A 236 -0.73 12.15 18.63
C LEU A 236 -1.24 12.07 20.07
N LEU A 237 -0.40 11.62 20.99
CA LEU A 237 -0.77 11.52 22.40
C LEU A 237 -0.95 12.91 23.03
N LEU A 238 -0.06 13.85 22.75
CA LEU A 238 -0.17 15.23 23.22
C LEU A 238 -1.42 15.94 22.65
N GLU A 239 -1.76 15.66 21.38
CA GLU A 239 -2.99 16.15 20.78
C GLU A 239 -4.23 15.60 21.49
N ASN A 240 -4.23 14.29 21.78
CA ASN A 240 -5.36 13.64 22.44
C ASN A 240 -5.56 14.12 23.89
N THR A 241 -4.47 14.37 24.61
CA THR A 241 -4.52 14.85 25.99
C THR A 241 -4.73 16.37 26.09
N ALA A 242 -4.81 17.07 24.96
CA ALA A 242 -4.85 18.55 24.89
C ALA A 242 -3.74 19.21 25.72
N ASP A 243 -2.56 18.62 25.74
CA ASP A 243 -1.41 19.09 26.53
C ASP A 243 -0.85 20.39 25.95
N PRO A 244 -0.68 21.45 26.75
CA PRO A 244 -0.12 22.71 26.28
C PRO A 244 1.30 22.61 25.71
N ARG A 245 2.02 21.53 25.99
CA ARG A 245 3.35 21.25 25.41
C ARG A 245 3.31 20.95 23.91
N LEU A 246 2.14 20.63 23.34
CA LEU A 246 1.99 20.40 21.91
C LEU A 246 2.49 21.59 21.08
N SER A 247 2.16 22.81 21.51
CA SER A 247 2.56 24.05 20.84
C SER A 247 4.08 24.26 20.77
N THR A 248 4.82 23.66 21.69
CA THR A 248 6.30 23.75 21.76
C THR A 248 6.96 22.55 21.07
N ASN A 249 6.38 21.38 21.19
CA ASN A 249 6.94 20.14 20.65
C ASN A 249 6.88 20.09 19.12
N VAL A 250 5.77 20.52 18.53
CA VAL A 250 5.58 20.52 17.06
C VAL A 250 6.68 21.31 16.32
N PRO A 251 6.99 22.56 16.67
CA PRO A 251 8.06 23.29 15.99
C PRO A 251 9.45 22.66 16.18
N ILE A 252 9.74 22.09 17.35
CA ILE A 252 11.04 21.46 17.62
C ILE A 252 11.20 20.23 16.73
N ASN A 253 10.21 19.36 16.67
CA ASN A 253 10.25 18.17 15.82
C ASN A 253 10.33 18.52 14.34
N GLN A 254 9.60 19.55 13.87
CA GLN A 254 9.70 20.05 12.51
C GLN A 254 11.12 20.55 12.17
N SER A 255 11.80 21.21 13.11
CA SER A 255 13.16 21.68 12.89
C SER A 255 14.19 20.54 12.83
N ILE A 256 13.96 19.44 13.56
CA ILE A 256 14.86 18.28 13.59
C ILE A 256 14.67 17.41 12.33
N ILE A 257 13.44 17.20 11.91
CA ILE A 257 13.10 16.35 10.75
C ILE A 257 13.34 17.07 9.41
N GLY A 258 13.59 18.37 9.43
CA GLY A 258 13.85 19.14 8.21
C GLY A 258 12.63 19.24 7.30
N GLU A 259 11.43 19.38 7.84
CA GLU A 259 10.26 19.72 7.05
C GLU A 259 10.51 21.05 6.33
N ILE A 260 10.92 20.94 5.08
CA ILE A 260 10.94 22.08 4.17
C ILE A 260 9.47 22.47 4.01
N SER A 261 9.09 23.61 4.58
CA SER A 261 7.80 24.23 4.30
C SER A 261 7.69 24.37 2.79
N ALA A 262 6.68 23.71 2.20
CA ALA A 262 6.31 23.96 0.82
C ALA A 262 5.87 25.43 0.72
N GLU A 263 6.72 26.28 0.14
CA GLU A 263 6.32 27.56 -0.43
C GLU A 263 5.57 27.32 -1.74
#